data_51dd75c705c1b2690cafff43533fa112
#
_entry.id   51dd75c705c1b2690cafff43533fa112
#
_cell.length_a   1.000
_cell.length_b   1.000
_cell.length_c   1.000
_cell.angle_alpha   90.00
_cell.angle_beta   90.00
_cell.angle_gamma   90.00
#
_symmetry.space_group_name_H-M   'P 1'
#
loop_
_entity.id
_entity.type
_entity.pdbx_description
1 polymer ?
#
loop_
_entity_poly.entity_id
_entity_poly.type
_entity_poly.pdbx_seq_one_letter_code
_entity_poly.pdbx_strand_id
1 'polypeptide(L)'
;MSEQNNAQLLLVDDDLTYCSVLKSALEKRGFSVSVAHNVKDGLALAEQLEPEFAVIDLRIGHESGLELVQKLISLDDNTQVVMLTGFASIATAVEAIKLGAKHYLTKPANADEIMHALQKNTGDSSVAINENPLSVKRLEWEHLQKVLMEHDGNISAAARALNMHRRTLQRKLDKRPVRE
;
A
#
# COMPACT_ATOMS: atom_id res chain seq x y z
N MET A 1 0.53 -4.06 37.43
CA MET A 1 0.64 -3.23 36.21
C MET A 1 0.43 -4.19 35.05
N SER A 2 -0.68 -4.10 34.39
CA SER A 2 -0.95 -4.95 33.22
C SER A 2 -0.02 -4.49 32.12
N GLU A 3 0.97 -5.32 31.74
CA GLU A 3 1.66 -5.17 30.47
C GLU A 3 0.56 -5.19 29.41
N GLN A 4 0.27 -4.05 28.82
CA GLN A 4 -0.55 -4.00 27.63
C GLN A 4 0.28 -4.70 26.56
N ASN A 5 -0.03 -5.99 26.35
CA ASN A 5 0.57 -6.77 25.27
C ASN A 5 0.02 -6.18 23.97
N ASN A 6 0.68 -5.13 23.49
CA ASN A 6 0.31 -4.48 22.23
C ASN A 6 0.57 -5.48 21.10
N ALA A 7 -0.42 -5.66 20.25
CA ALA A 7 -0.31 -6.57 19.11
C ALA A 7 0.90 -6.19 18.23
N GLN A 8 1.70 -7.18 17.86
CA GLN A 8 2.92 -6.98 17.08
C GLN A 8 2.56 -6.75 15.60
N LEU A 9 3.04 -5.64 15.05
CA LEU A 9 2.85 -5.29 13.66
C LEU A 9 4.18 -5.05 12.96
N LEU A 10 4.42 -5.75 11.86
CA LEU A 10 5.55 -5.53 10.97
C LEU A 10 5.16 -4.62 9.82
N LEU A 11 5.86 -3.50 9.66
CA LEU A 11 5.69 -2.56 8.55
C LEU A 11 6.92 -2.62 7.64
N VAL A 12 6.73 -2.94 6.36
CA VAL A 12 7.84 -3.05 5.40
C VAL A 12 7.57 -2.18 4.17
N ASP A 13 8.40 -1.16 4.01
CA ASP A 13 8.30 -0.17 2.95
C ASP A 13 9.64 0.58 2.83
N ASP A 14 10.11 0.88 1.65
CA ASP A 14 11.37 1.60 1.42
C ASP A 14 11.24 3.13 1.60
N ASP A 15 10.02 3.66 1.68
CA ASP A 15 9.77 5.07 2.00
C ASP A 15 9.89 5.35 3.51
N LEU A 16 11.03 5.89 3.91
CA LEU A 16 11.35 6.22 5.31
C LEU A 16 10.34 7.19 5.93
N THR A 17 9.91 8.19 5.17
CA THR A 17 9.00 9.23 5.65
C THR A 17 7.60 8.64 5.87
N TYR A 18 7.10 7.88 4.92
CA TYR A 18 5.83 7.18 5.03
C TYR A 18 5.83 6.21 6.21
N CYS A 19 6.87 5.39 6.35
CA CYS A 19 7.04 4.49 7.48
C CYS A 19 7.01 5.22 8.83
N SER A 20 7.71 6.33 8.97
CA SER A 20 7.77 7.09 10.22
C SER A 20 6.39 7.62 10.63
N VAL A 21 5.66 8.20 9.68
CA VAL A 21 4.30 8.73 9.90
C VAL A 21 3.33 7.62 10.25
N LEU A 22 3.34 6.54 9.46
CA LEU A 22 2.42 5.41 9.63
C LEU A 22 2.70 4.67 10.94
N LYS A 23 3.98 4.41 11.27
CA LYS A 23 4.38 3.83 12.54
C LYS A 23 3.79 4.60 13.71
N SER A 24 4.04 5.92 13.77
CA SER A 24 3.52 6.77 14.85
C SER A 24 2.00 6.73 14.95
N ALA A 25 1.30 6.68 13.82
CA ALA A 25 -0.15 6.62 13.79
C ALA A 25 -0.71 5.27 14.26
N LEU A 26 -0.04 4.15 13.93
CA LEU A 26 -0.43 2.81 14.36
C LEU A 26 -0.09 2.56 15.84
N GLU A 27 1.05 3.07 16.32
CA GLU A 27 1.44 2.97 17.75
C GLU A 27 0.42 3.69 18.65
N LYS A 28 -0.10 4.85 18.23
CA LYS A 28 -1.19 5.55 18.94
C LYS A 28 -2.48 4.75 19.01
N ARG A 29 -2.65 3.75 18.16
CA ARG A 29 -3.81 2.83 18.12
C ARG A 29 -3.57 1.51 18.85
N GLY A 30 -2.45 1.38 19.55
CA GLY A 30 -2.15 0.25 20.43
C GLY A 30 -1.37 -0.88 19.76
N PHE A 31 -0.72 -0.65 18.62
CA PHE A 31 0.23 -1.61 18.04
C PHE A 31 1.65 -1.39 18.56
N SER A 32 2.41 -2.47 18.60
CA SER A 32 3.87 -2.43 18.70
C SER A 32 4.43 -2.58 17.29
N VAL A 33 4.94 -1.49 16.71
CA VAL A 33 5.30 -1.45 15.28
C VAL A 33 6.80 -1.56 15.08
N SER A 34 7.22 -2.62 14.41
CA SER A 34 8.58 -2.82 13.90
C SER A 34 8.64 -2.50 12.41
N VAL A 35 9.69 -1.79 11.99
CA VAL A 35 9.82 -1.32 10.61
C VAL A 35 11.05 -1.92 9.95
N ALA A 36 10.89 -2.38 8.72
CA ALA A 36 11.97 -2.74 7.81
C ALA A 36 11.86 -1.97 6.48
N HIS A 37 12.98 -1.73 5.83
CA HIS A 37 13.04 -0.97 4.60
C HIS A 37 13.50 -1.79 3.37
N ASN A 38 13.64 -3.09 3.55
CA ASN A 38 13.95 -4.07 2.51
C ASN A 38 13.39 -5.44 2.91
N VAL A 39 13.33 -6.35 1.95
CA VAL A 39 12.77 -7.69 2.14
C VAL A 39 13.58 -8.51 3.15
N LYS A 40 14.91 -8.43 3.07
CA LYS A 40 15.82 -9.19 3.95
C LYS A 40 15.61 -8.84 5.43
N ASP A 41 15.59 -7.55 5.77
CA ASP A 41 15.38 -7.09 7.14
C ASP A 41 13.94 -7.39 7.60
N GLY A 42 12.97 -7.27 6.68
CA GLY A 42 11.58 -7.65 6.94
C GLY A 42 11.43 -9.12 7.33
N LEU A 43 12.13 -10.02 6.65
CA LEU A 43 12.17 -11.45 6.98
C LEU A 43 12.82 -11.72 8.33
N ALA A 44 13.98 -11.09 8.58
CA ALA A 44 14.68 -11.25 9.85
C ALA A 44 13.82 -10.81 11.05
N LEU A 45 13.10 -9.69 10.91
CA LEU A 45 12.15 -9.23 11.92
C LEU A 45 10.93 -10.16 12.04
N ALA A 46 10.42 -10.70 10.93
CA ALA A 46 9.32 -11.64 10.97
C ALA A 46 9.65 -12.92 11.75
N GLU A 47 10.84 -13.47 11.51
CA GLU A 47 11.32 -14.66 12.24
C GLU A 47 11.57 -14.39 13.73
N GLN A 48 12.00 -13.17 14.07
CA GLN A 48 12.30 -12.79 15.46
C GLN A 48 11.06 -12.45 16.27
N LEU A 49 10.08 -11.78 15.65
CA LEU A 49 8.95 -11.16 16.35
C LEU A 49 7.66 -11.97 16.26
N GLU A 50 7.57 -12.87 15.27
CA GLU A 50 6.34 -13.62 14.97
C GLU A 50 5.11 -12.69 14.95
N PRO A 51 5.07 -11.67 14.05
CA PRO A 51 4.08 -10.61 14.12
C PRO A 51 2.67 -11.13 13.82
N GLU A 52 1.69 -10.68 14.59
CA GLU A 52 0.28 -10.98 14.35
C GLU A 52 -0.26 -10.25 13.09
N PHE A 53 0.33 -9.09 12.79
CA PHE A 53 -0.06 -8.22 11.69
C PHE A 53 1.14 -7.81 10.86
N ALA A 54 0.94 -7.70 9.55
CA ALA A 54 1.96 -7.18 8.64
C ALA A 54 1.35 -6.22 7.61
N VAL A 55 2.03 -5.11 7.38
CA VAL A 55 1.71 -4.13 6.33
C VAL A 55 2.92 -4.05 5.42
N ILE A 56 2.76 -4.46 4.18
CA ILE A 56 3.86 -4.67 3.23
C ILE A 56 3.62 -3.90 1.95
N ASP A 57 4.59 -3.08 1.53
CA ASP A 57 4.55 -2.49 0.19
C ASP A 57 4.75 -3.56 -0.88
N LEU A 58 4.02 -3.46 -1.96
CA LEU A 58 4.18 -4.33 -3.13
C LEU A 58 5.58 -4.21 -3.75
N ARG A 59 6.13 -3.02 -3.73
CA ARG A 59 7.44 -2.71 -4.31
C ARG A 59 8.34 -2.08 -3.27
N ILE A 60 9.31 -2.84 -2.81
CA ILE A 60 10.29 -2.45 -1.79
C ILE A 60 11.64 -2.27 -2.49
N GLY A 61 11.97 -1.04 -2.89
CA GLY A 61 13.12 -0.77 -3.73
C GLY A 61 13.01 -1.45 -5.10
N HIS A 62 13.83 -2.46 -5.34
CA HIS A 62 13.80 -3.29 -6.56
C HIS A 62 13.20 -4.69 -6.33
N GLU A 63 12.82 -5.02 -5.12
CA GLU A 63 12.29 -6.31 -4.71
C GLU A 63 10.76 -6.32 -4.68
N SER A 64 10.17 -7.50 -4.79
CA SER A 64 8.73 -7.69 -4.71
C SER A 64 8.31 -8.01 -3.28
N GLY A 65 7.38 -7.25 -2.73
CA GLY A 65 6.74 -7.55 -1.46
C GLY A 65 5.93 -8.85 -1.46
N LEU A 66 5.57 -9.38 -2.62
CA LEU A 66 4.87 -10.67 -2.74
C LEU A 66 5.70 -11.84 -2.21
N GLU A 67 7.02 -11.80 -2.40
CA GLU A 67 7.93 -12.82 -1.85
C GLU A 67 7.92 -12.81 -0.32
N LEU A 68 7.88 -11.61 0.27
CA LEU A 68 7.79 -11.45 1.72
C LEU A 68 6.45 -11.97 2.27
N VAL A 69 5.34 -11.70 1.57
CA VAL A 69 4.02 -12.26 1.94
C VAL A 69 4.06 -13.77 1.96
N GLN A 70 4.55 -14.39 0.90
CA GLN A 70 4.64 -15.86 0.80
C GLN A 70 5.44 -16.47 1.95
N LYS A 71 6.57 -15.85 2.29
CA LYS A 71 7.43 -16.32 3.39
C LYS A 71 6.79 -16.10 4.75
N LEU A 72 6.16 -14.95 5.01
CA LEU A 72 5.42 -14.68 6.25
C LEU A 72 4.32 -15.70 6.49
N ILE A 73 3.48 -15.96 5.49
CA ILE A 73 2.40 -16.94 5.59
C ILE A 73 2.93 -18.37 5.76
N SER A 74 4.12 -18.70 5.21
CA SER A 74 4.75 -19.99 5.44
C SER A 74 5.32 -20.15 6.86
N LEU A 75 5.67 -19.04 7.55
CA LEU A 75 6.10 -19.04 8.95
C LEU A 75 4.90 -19.17 9.90
N ASP A 76 3.87 -18.36 9.69
CA ASP A 76 2.60 -18.41 10.42
C ASP A 76 1.45 -18.03 9.50
N ASP A 77 0.55 -18.96 9.25
CA ASP A 77 -0.63 -18.78 8.41
C ASP A 77 -1.73 -17.91 9.05
N ASN A 78 -1.61 -17.63 10.35
CA ASN A 78 -2.52 -16.74 11.07
C ASN A 78 -2.14 -15.26 10.95
N THR A 79 -0.93 -14.94 10.50
CA THR A 79 -0.49 -13.55 10.31
C THR A 79 -1.44 -12.82 9.35
N GLN A 80 -2.01 -11.71 9.82
CA GLN A 80 -2.90 -10.88 9.01
C GLN A 80 -2.08 -9.92 8.17
N VAL A 81 -1.99 -10.16 6.86
CA VAL A 81 -1.18 -9.36 5.94
C VAL A 81 -2.04 -8.43 5.11
N VAL A 82 -1.71 -7.14 5.13
CA VAL A 82 -2.25 -6.11 4.24
C VAL A 82 -1.15 -5.65 3.28
N MET A 83 -1.41 -5.75 1.99
CA MET A 83 -0.52 -5.19 0.97
C MET A 83 -0.86 -3.73 0.70
N LEU A 84 0.16 -2.89 0.65
CA LEU A 84 0.05 -1.51 0.17
C LEU A 84 0.70 -1.39 -1.20
N THR A 85 0.20 -0.48 -2.04
CA THR A 85 0.83 -0.23 -3.33
C THR A 85 0.52 1.15 -3.88
N GLY A 86 1.52 1.79 -4.45
CA GLY A 86 1.37 2.94 -5.33
C GLY A 86 0.86 2.54 -6.74
N PHE A 87 0.95 1.27 -7.11
CA PHE A 87 0.62 0.73 -8.43
C PHE A 87 -0.46 -0.33 -8.33
N ALA A 88 -1.72 0.09 -8.27
CA ALA A 88 -2.83 -0.84 -8.24
C ALA A 88 -3.01 -1.51 -9.60
N SER A 89 -2.82 -2.83 -9.67
CA SER A 89 -3.28 -3.65 -10.78
C SER A 89 -4.12 -4.80 -10.24
N ILE A 90 -5.16 -5.17 -10.99
CA ILE A 90 -6.03 -6.30 -10.62
C ILE A 90 -5.20 -7.59 -10.53
N ALA A 91 -4.25 -7.78 -11.44
CA ALA A 91 -3.41 -8.97 -11.47
C ALA A 91 -2.56 -9.10 -10.20
N THR A 92 -1.90 -8.03 -9.77
CA THR A 92 -1.07 -8.05 -8.55
C THR A 92 -1.91 -8.18 -7.28
N ALA A 93 -3.11 -7.61 -7.23
CA ALA A 93 -4.04 -7.79 -6.12
C ALA A 93 -4.49 -9.26 -6.01
N VAL A 94 -4.85 -9.90 -7.12
CA VAL A 94 -5.22 -11.32 -7.15
C VAL A 94 -4.07 -12.21 -6.68
N GLU A 95 -2.85 -11.98 -7.15
CA GLU A 95 -1.69 -12.77 -6.71
C GLU A 95 -1.37 -12.55 -5.22
N ALA A 96 -1.46 -11.32 -4.70
CA ALA A 96 -1.28 -11.05 -3.28
C ALA A 96 -2.28 -11.84 -2.42
N ILE A 97 -3.56 -11.85 -2.79
CA ILE A 97 -4.61 -12.60 -2.08
C ILE A 97 -4.37 -14.11 -2.17
N LYS A 98 -3.98 -14.65 -3.32
CA LYS A 98 -3.63 -16.08 -3.47
C LYS A 98 -2.45 -16.50 -2.59
N LEU A 99 -1.50 -15.61 -2.38
CA LEU A 99 -0.33 -15.84 -1.51
C LEU A 99 -0.67 -15.73 -0.02
N GLY A 100 -1.89 -15.31 0.33
CA GLY A 100 -2.39 -15.26 1.70
C GLY A 100 -2.55 -13.85 2.27
N ALA A 101 -2.31 -12.78 1.51
CA ALA A 101 -2.68 -11.44 1.94
C ALA A 101 -4.20 -11.35 2.14
N LYS A 102 -4.62 -10.74 3.24
CA LYS A 102 -6.05 -10.58 3.54
C LYS A 102 -6.67 -9.40 2.81
N HIS A 103 -5.90 -8.34 2.63
CA HIS A 103 -6.34 -7.13 1.97
C HIS A 103 -5.24 -6.49 1.12
N TYR A 104 -5.70 -5.69 0.18
CA TYR A 104 -4.85 -4.95 -0.75
C TYR A 104 -5.37 -3.51 -0.84
N LEU A 105 -4.55 -2.54 -0.44
CA LEU A 105 -4.89 -1.13 -0.39
C LEU A 105 -3.98 -0.31 -1.30
N THR A 106 -4.53 0.74 -1.88
CA THR A 106 -3.76 1.68 -2.69
C THR A 106 -3.20 2.82 -1.85
N LYS A 107 -1.94 3.18 -2.05
CA LYS A 107 -1.35 4.38 -1.45
C LYS A 107 -1.92 5.66 -2.12
N PRO A 108 -2.15 6.73 -1.38
CA PRO A 108 -1.91 6.88 0.06
C PRO A 108 -3.01 6.20 0.88
N ALA A 109 -2.64 5.29 1.78
CA ALA A 109 -3.53 4.70 2.76
C ALA A 109 -3.20 5.28 4.15
N ASN A 110 -4.21 5.65 4.88
CA ASN A 110 -4.07 6.14 6.25
C ASN A 110 -4.17 5.00 7.27
N ALA A 111 -3.81 5.28 8.52
CA ALA A 111 -3.81 4.27 9.56
C ALA A 111 -5.22 3.70 9.85
N ASP A 112 -6.29 4.48 9.67
CA ASP A 112 -7.67 4.00 9.91
C ASP A 112 -8.11 3.02 8.82
N GLU A 113 -7.76 3.27 7.57
CA GLU A 113 -8.00 2.34 6.46
C GLU A 113 -7.25 1.02 6.65
N ILE A 114 -5.99 1.09 7.09
CA ILE A 114 -5.18 -0.09 7.40
C ILE A 114 -5.77 -0.86 8.56
N MET A 115 -6.17 -0.19 9.65
CA MET A 115 -6.83 -0.80 10.80
C MET A 115 -8.11 -1.53 10.39
N HIS A 116 -8.94 -0.87 9.59
CA HIS A 116 -10.18 -1.47 9.10
C HIS A 116 -9.89 -2.71 8.26
N ALA A 117 -8.86 -2.67 7.41
CA ALA A 117 -8.44 -3.81 6.60
C ALA A 117 -7.90 -4.98 7.46
N LEU A 118 -7.12 -4.68 8.51
CA LEU A 118 -6.60 -5.70 9.43
C LEU A 118 -7.68 -6.37 10.28
N GLN A 119 -8.75 -5.64 10.63
CA GLN A 119 -9.84 -6.14 11.48
C GLN A 119 -10.93 -6.87 10.68
N LYS A 120 -11.04 -6.62 9.38
CA LYS A 120 -12.08 -7.19 8.52
C LYS A 120 -11.69 -8.59 8.06
N ASN A 121 -12.16 -9.61 8.77
CA ASN A 121 -11.88 -11.03 8.47
C ASN A 121 -12.85 -11.68 7.47
N THR A 122 -13.93 -11.01 7.07
CA THR A 122 -14.94 -11.57 6.19
C THR A 122 -15.19 -10.65 5.00
N GLY A 123 -15.40 -11.25 3.82
CA GLY A 123 -15.86 -10.52 2.65
C GLY A 123 -17.22 -9.87 2.92
N ASP A 124 -17.41 -8.65 2.44
CA ASP A 124 -18.64 -7.92 2.54
C ASP A 124 -19.39 -8.00 1.21
N SER A 125 -20.43 -8.83 1.16
CA SER A 125 -21.28 -8.97 -0.01
C SER A 125 -22.14 -7.73 -0.29
N SER A 126 -22.17 -6.78 0.65
CA SER A 126 -22.90 -5.51 0.51
C SER A 126 -22.06 -4.38 -0.07
N VAL A 127 -20.81 -4.66 -0.45
CA VAL A 127 -19.97 -3.66 -1.15
C VAL A 127 -20.72 -3.19 -2.38
N ALA A 128 -21.18 -1.93 -2.35
CA ALA A 128 -21.87 -1.34 -3.47
C ALA A 128 -20.98 -1.38 -4.72
N ILE A 129 -21.48 -2.02 -5.76
CA ILE A 129 -20.90 -1.87 -7.09
C ILE A 129 -21.14 -0.42 -7.45
N ASN A 130 -20.06 0.36 -7.61
CA ASN A 130 -20.19 1.74 -8.07
C ASN A 130 -20.86 1.72 -9.45
N GLU A 131 -22.15 2.04 -9.48
CA GLU A 131 -22.94 2.13 -10.72
C GLU A 131 -22.46 3.25 -11.63
N ASN A 132 -21.73 4.22 -11.07
CA ASN A 132 -21.09 5.29 -11.83
C ASN A 132 -19.59 5.00 -11.96
N PRO A 133 -19.13 4.41 -13.08
CA PRO A 133 -17.70 4.30 -13.34
C PRO A 133 -17.11 5.72 -13.36
N LEU A 134 -15.98 5.90 -12.69
CA LEU A 134 -15.21 7.14 -12.76
C LEU A 134 -15.06 7.53 -14.25
N SER A 135 -15.36 8.78 -14.57
CA SER A 135 -15.21 9.22 -15.96
C SER A 135 -13.78 8.97 -16.44
N VAL A 136 -13.61 8.56 -17.71
CA VAL A 136 -12.28 8.28 -18.28
C VAL A 136 -11.33 9.46 -18.08
N LYS A 137 -11.86 10.69 -18.15
CA LYS A 137 -11.09 11.92 -17.90
C LYS A 137 -10.58 12.03 -16.47
N ARG A 138 -11.35 11.57 -15.48
CA ARG A 138 -10.96 11.58 -14.08
C ARG A 138 -9.92 10.53 -13.80
N LEU A 139 -10.09 9.30 -14.31
CA LEU A 139 -9.09 8.22 -14.21
C LEU A 139 -7.77 8.63 -14.87
N GLU A 140 -7.84 9.24 -16.05
CA GLU A 140 -6.66 9.75 -16.75
C GLU A 140 -5.96 10.84 -15.91
N TRP A 141 -6.70 11.79 -15.37
CA TRP A 141 -6.14 12.87 -14.56
C TRP A 141 -5.50 12.34 -13.26
N GLU A 142 -6.17 11.42 -12.55
CA GLU A 142 -5.62 10.78 -11.35
C GLU A 142 -4.34 10.01 -11.67
N HIS A 143 -4.31 9.28 -12.79
CA HIS A 143 -3.10 8.58 -13.24
C HIS A 143 -1.95 9.55 -13.54
N LEU A 144 -2.21 10.66 -14.21
CA LEU A 144 -1.21 11.69 -14.51
C LEU A 144 -0.65 12.32 -13.23
N GLN A 145 -1.50 12.64 -12.25
CA GLN A 145 -1.08 13.16 -10.95
C GLN A 145 -0.18 12.17 -10.21
N LYS A 146 -0.54 10.90 -10.22
CA LYS A 146 0.23 9.84 -9.60
C LYS A 146 1.63 9.73 -10.19
N VAL A 147 1.75 9.64 -11.53
CA VAL A 147 3.06 9.57 -12.19
C VAL A 147 3.88 10.85 -11.94
N LEU A 148 3.24 12.01 -11.87
CA LEU A 148 3.93 13.26 -11.53
C LEU A 148 4.51 13.23 -10.11
N MET A 149 3.78 12.70 -9.13
CA MET A 149 4.26 12.52 -7.76
C MET A 149 5.43 11.53 -7.69
N GLU A 150 5.37 10.43 -8.44
CA GLU A 150 6.47 9.42 -8.52
C GLU A 150 7.77 10.00 -9.10
N HIS A 151 7.68 11.10 -9.82
CA HIS A 151 8.82 11.83 -10.38
C HIS A 151 9.07 13.18 -9.68
N ASP A 152 8.69 13.29 -8.39
CA ASP A 152 8.93 14.48 -7.53
C ASP A 152 8.44 15.80 -8.15
N GLY A 153 7.34 15.74 -8.91
CA GLY A 153 6.79 16.91 -9.61
C GLY A 153 7.55 17.28 -10.90
N ASN A 154 8.51 16.49 -11.32
CA ASN A 154 9.27 16.74 -12.55
C ASN A 154 8.47 16.38 -13.79
N ILE A 155 7.84 17.40 -14.40
CA ILE A 155 6.98 17.23 -15.58
C ILE A 155 7.70 16.59 -16.76
N SER A 156 9.00 16.88 -16.96
CA SER A 156 9.75 16.30 -18.07
C SER A 156 10.05 14.81 -17.88
N ALA A 157 10.33 14.38 -16.64
CA ALA A 157 10.53 12.98 -16.29
C ALA A 157 9.21 12.20 -16.37
N ALA A 158 8.14 12.73 -15.80
CA ALA A 158 6.80 12.15 -15.86
C ALA A 158 6.30 12.01 -17.31
N ALA A 159 6.52 13.01 -18.16
CA ALA A 159 6.13 12.96 -19.57
C ALA A 159 6.86 11.84 -20.32
N ARG A 160 8.16 11.64 -20.07
CA ARG A 160 8.93 10.52 -20.64
C ARG A 160 8.38 9.17 -20.17
N ALA A 161 8.08 9.03 -18.89
CA ALA A 161 7.51 7.81 -18.32
C ALA A 161 6.14 7.47 -18.93
N LEU A 162 5.36 8.49 -19.29
CA LEU A 162 4.03 8.37 -19.91
C LEU A 162 4.07 8.31 -21.45
N ASN A 163 5.26 8.29 -22.07
CA ASN A 163 5.42 8.33 -23.52
C ASN A 163 4.69 9.50 -24.20
N MET A 164 4.69 10.68 -23.57
CA MET A 164 4.03 11.87 -24.13
C MET A 164 4.95 13.09 -24.08
N HIS A 165 4.64 14.08 -24.93
CA HIS A 165 5.36 15.35 -24.91
C HIS A 165 5.08 16.13 -23.63
N ARG A 166 6.12 16.77 -23.06
CA ARG A 166 5.99 17.65 -21.87
C ARG A 166 4.82 18.63 -21.96
N ARG A 167 4.67 19.27 -23.12
CA ARG A 167 3.58 20.26 -23.36
C ARG A 167 2.20 19.61 -23.31
N THR A 168 2.07 18.37 -23.77
CA THR A 168 0.83 17.59 -23.70
C THR A 168 0.48 17.25 -22.26
N LEU A 169 1.46 16.79 -21.47
CA LEU A 169 1.25 16.49 -20.06
C LEU A 169 0.83 17.76 -19.30
N GLN A 170 1.54 18.86 -19.47
CA GLN A 170 1.21 20.12 -18.82
C GLN A 170 -0.22 20.58 -19.11
N ARG A 171 -0.65 20.56 -20.39
CA ARG A 171 -2.02 20.90 -20.79
C ARG A 171 -3.07 19.97 -20.18
N LYS A 172 -2.75 18.68 -19.98
CA LYS A 172 -3.66 17.72 -19.35
C LYS A 172 -3.76 17.94 -17.84
N LEU A 173 -2.66 18.29 -17.18
CA LEU A 173 -2.63 18.61 -15.76
C LEU A 173 -3.40 19.91 -15.43
N ASP A 174 -3.38 20.90 -16.32
CA ASP A 174 -4.10 22.16 -16.16
C ASP A 174 -5.63 21.99 -16.30
N LYS A 175 -6.08 20.92 -16.96
CA LYS A 175 -7.50 20.59 -17.12
C LYS A 175 -7.99 19.72 -15.98
N ARG A 176 -8.30 20.32 -14.82
CA ARG A 176 -8.98 19.60 -13.73
C ARG A 176 -10.36 19.11 -14.20
N PRO A 177 -10.68 17.81 -14.03
CA PRO A 177 -12.06 17.35 -14.22
C PRO A 177 -12.97 18.02 -13.19
N VAL A 178 -14.13 18.45 -13.64
CA VAL A 178 -15.16 19.04 -12.77
C VAL A 178 -15.59 17.96 -11.77
N ARG A 179 -15.75 18.31 -10.49
CA ARG A 179 -16.39 17.46 -9.50
C ARG A 179 -17.87 17.35 -9.87
N GLU A 180 -18.31 16.17 -10.31
CA GLU A 180 -19.70 15.76 -10.27
C GLU A 180 -20.03 15.15 -8.92
#